data_3e47633cb784db73361f16ae8b74a90d
#
_entry.id   3e47633cb784db73361f16ae8b74a90d
#
_cell.length_a   1.000
_cell.length_b   1.000
_cell.length_c   1.000
_cell.angle_alpha   90.00
_cell.angle_beta   90.00
_cell.angle_gamma   90.00
#
_symmetry.space_group_name_H-M   'P 1'
#
loop_
_entity.id
_entity.type
_entity.pdbx_description
1 polymer ?
#
loop_
_entity_poly.entity_id
_entity_poly.type
_entity_poly.pdbx_seq_one_letter_code
_entity_poly.pdbx_strand_id
1 'polypeptide(L)'
;MRIKLIALILLIITQFPAWAQRPSDVLVEGSSGMVGMSEKRLQLLDQFIQEYVNKGYIPGGVFLVARDNQIVYNKTFGFRSTDKKVPYRKDDIFRICSMTKAITSVAIMQLYEEGKLGLDDAVQDYIPAFKKTQVLDSFNEKDSSYTTVSVNSPITL
;
A
#
# COMPACT_ATOMS: atom_id res chain seq x y z
N MET A 1 -50.41 17.07 -28.71
CA MET A 1 -49.66 15.81 -28.58
C MET A 1 -48.16 16.02 -28.35
N ARG A 2 -47.49 16.94 -29.05
CA ARG A 2 -46.01 17.20 -28.93
C ARG A 2 -45.58 17.72 -27.54
N ILE A 3 -46.38 18.57 -26.88
CA ILE A 3 -46.03 19.16 -25.55
C ILE A 3 -46.06 18.09 -24.45
N LYS A 4 -46.98 17.12 -24.50
CA LYS A 4 -47.07 16.03 -23.53
C LYS A 4 -45.90 15.03 -23.65
N LEU A 5 -45.36 14.86 -24.86
CA LEU A 5 -44.21 13.99 -25.11
C LEU A 5 -42.91 14.62 -24.58
N ILE A 6 -42.76 15.93 -24.77
CA ILE A 6 -41.60 16.69 -24.23
C ILE A 6 -41.59 16.72 -22.70
N ALA A 7 -42.76 16.88 -22.06
CA ALA A 7 -42.90 16.82 -20.62
C ALA A 7 -42.57 15.43 -20.06
N LEU A 8 -42.91 14.35 -20.76
CA LEU A 8 -42.58 12.98 -20.37
C LEU A 8 -41.08 12.70 -20.49
N ILE A 9 -40.41 13.21 -21.53
CA ILE A 9 -38.97 13.06 -21.72
C ILE A 9 -38.18 13.84 -20.65
N LEU A 10 -38.63 15.04 -20.30
CA LEU A 10 -38.05 15.82 -19.20
C LEU A 10 -38.22 15.12 -17.84
N LEU A 11 -39.33 14.46 -17.59
CA LEU A 11 -39.55 13.73 -16.34
C LEU A 11 -38.67 12.48 -16.21
N ILE A 12 -38.34 11.84 -17.33
CA ILE A 12 -37.44 10.66 -17.35
C ILE A 12 -35.98 11.08 -17.09
N ILE A 13 -35.54 12.26 -17.56
CA ILE A 13 -34.20 12.75 -17.36
C ILE A 13 -33.93 13.09 -15.87
N THR A 14 -34.97 13.48 -15.12
CA THR A 14 -34.83 13.77 -13.68
C THR A 14 -34.77 12.51 -12.79
N GLN A 15 -35.03 11.32 -13.36
CA GLN A 15 -34.95 10.04 -12.63
C GLN A 15 -33.61 9.35 -12.71
N PHE A 16 -32.61 9.95 -13.40
CA PHE A 16 -31.27 9.43 -13.28
C PHE A 16 -30.74 9.74 -11.87
N PRO A 17 -30.62 8.72 -11.00
CA PRO A 17 -29.97 8.96 -9.73
C PRO A 17 -28.60 9.55 -10.02
N ALA A 18 -28.19 10.51 -9.23
CA ALA A 18 -26.86 11.11 -9.30
C ALA A 18 -25.79 10.06 -8.94
N TRP A 19 -25.47 9.19 -9.90
CA TRP A 19 -24.39 8.20 -9.81
C TRP A 19 -23.00 8.87 -9.93
N ALA A 20 -22.96 10.17 -9.84
CA ALA A 20 -21.77 10.97 -10.09
C ALA A 20 -21.04 11.47 -8.83
N GLN A 21 -21.44 11.09 -7.64
CA GLN A 21 -20.59 11.22 -6.49
C GLN A 21 -19.79 9.92 -6.33
N ARG A 22 -18.69 9.81 -7.08
CA ARG A 22 -17.62 8.88 -6.63
C ARG A 22 -17.31 9.28 -5.19
N PRO A 23 -17.34 8.33 -4.23
CA PRO A 23 -16.81 8.62 -2.91
C PRO A 23 -15.41 9.22 -3.11
N SER A 24 -15.07 10.25 -2.35
CA SER A 24 -13.73 10.84 -2.43
C SER A 24 -12.74 9.70 -2.32
N ASP A 25 -11.76 9.61 -3.24
CA ASP A 25 -10.68 8.60 -3.20
C ASP A 25 -9.76 8.81 -1.97
N VAL A 26 -10.09 9.75 -1.11
CA VAL A 26 -9.34 10.11 0.09
C VAL A 26 -9.96 9.43 1.31
N LEU A 27 -9.11 8.76 2.10
CA LEU A 27 -9.50 8.23 3.40
C LEU A 27 -9.91 9.37 4.34
N VAL A 28 -11.08 9.23 4.97
CA VAL A 28 -11.62 10.20 5.93
C VAL A 28 -11.84 9.53 7.28
N GLU A 29 -11.76 10.30 8.36
CA GLU A 29 -12.11 9.80 9.69
C GLU A 29 -13.60 9.43 9.72
N GLY A 30 -13.93 8.27 10.29
CA GLY A 30 -15.29 7.75 10.32
C GLY A 30 -15.57 6.90 11.56
N SER A 31 -16.84 6.51 11.70
CA SER A 31 -17.26 5.66 12.80
C SER A 31 -17.31 4.19 12.37
N SER A 32 -16.82 3.30 13.23
CA SER A 32 -16.81 1.86 12.98
C SER A 32 -18.20 1.30 12.68
N GLY A 33 -19.24 1.80 13.33
CA GLY A 33 -20.62 1.37 13.12
C GLY A 33 -21.15 1.67 11.72
N MET A 34 -20.76 2.79 11.11
CA MET A 34 -21.20 3.18 9.76
C MET A 34 -20.68 2.23 8.68
N VAL A 35 -19.55 1.58 8.92
CA VAL A 35 -18.94 0.62 7.97
C VAL A 35 -19.10 -0.83 8.44
N GLY A 36 -20.05 -1.10 9.36
CA GLY A 36 -20.35 -2.44 9.81
C GLY A 36 -19.23 -3.11 10.62
N MET A 37 -18.38 -2.32 11.29
CA MET A 37 -17.33 -2.82 12.19
C MET A 37 -17.74 -2.61 13.65
N SER A 38 -17.38 -3.56 14.50
CA SER A 38 -17.66 -3.49 15.95
C SER A 38 -16.60 -2.67 16.67
N GLU A 39 -16.99 -1.56 17.23
CA GLU A 39 -16.11 -0.73 18.08
C GLU A 39 -15.55 -1.54 19.27
N LYS A 40 -16.40 -2.36 19.91
CA LYS A 40 -15.96 -3.23 21.00
C LYS A 40 -14.83 -4.18 20.59
N ARG A 41 -14.88 -4.72 19.34
CA ARG A 41 -13.82 -5.59 18.84
C ARG A 41 -12.56 -4.79 18.51
N LEU A 42 -12.69 -3.57 17.98
CA LEU A 42 -11.55 -2.70 17.74
C LEU A 42 -10.86 -2.31 19.05
N GLN A 43 -11.60 -2.13 20.14
CA GLN A 43 -11.02 -1.87 21.46
C GLN A 43 -10.18 -3.04 22.00
N LEU A 44 -10.47 -4.29 21.58
CA LEU A 44 -9.63 -5.42 21.94
C LEU A 44 -8.22 -5.32 21.33
N LEU A 45 -8.05 -4.62 20.21
CA LEU A 45 -6.74 -4.34 19.64
C LEU A 45 -5.88 -3.50 20.58
N ASP A 46 -6.47 -2.56 21.29
CA ASP A 46 -5.74 -1.72 22.27
C ASP A 46 -5.05 -2.58 23.33
N GLN A 47 -5.80 -3.52 23.89
CA GLN A 47 -5.29 -4.43 24.92
C GLN A 47 -4.21 -5.36 24.36
N PHE A 48 -4.47 -5.96 23.18
CA PHE A 48 -3.55 -6.86 22.51
C PHE A 48 -2.23 -6.17 22.15
N ILE A 49 -2.29 -5.02 21.49
CA ILE A 49 -1.10 -4.27 21.10
C ILE A 49 -0.30 -3.81 22.33
N GLN A 50 -1.01 -3.27 23.33
CA GLN A 50 -0.36 -2.80 24.55
C GLN A 50 0.33 -3.95 25.31
N GLU A 51 -0.26 -5.13 25.31
CA GLU A 51 0.36 -6.33 25.90
C GLU A 51 1.67 -6.69 25.20
N TYR A 52 1.69 -6.67 23.86
CA TYR A 52 2.89 -6.96 23.06
C TYR A 52 4.01 -5.93 23.27
N VAL A 53 3.63 -4.66 23.39
CA VAL A 53 4.58 -3.59 23.73
C VAL A 53 5.13 -3.78 25.14
N ASN A 54 4.27 -4.08 26.12
CA ASN A 54 4.68 -4.27 27.52
C ASN A 54 5.60 -5.49 27.71
N LYS A 55 5.39 -6.56 26.91
CA LYS A 55 6.25 -7.74 26.91
C LYS A 55 7.55 -7.53 26.12
N GLY A 56 7.72 -6.40 25.45
CA GLY A 56 8.91 -6.09 24.63
C GLY A 56 8.99 -6.86 23.32
N TYR A 57 7.89 -7.50 22.89
CA TYR A 57 7.85 -8.22 21.61
C TYR A 57 7.92 -7.27 20.42
N ILE A 58 7.37 -6.07 20.56
CA ILE A 58 7.47 -4.97 19.60
C ILE A 58 7.77 -3.66 20.34
N PRO A 59 8.52 -2.74 19.76
CA PRO A 59 8.77 -1.42 20.36
C PRO A 59 7.51 -0.55 20.38
N GLY A 60 6.54 -0.83 19.53
CA GLY A 60 5.32 -0.08 19.28
C GLY A 60 5.14 0.22 17.80
N GLY A 61 4.29 1.21 17.51
CA GLY A 61 4.02 1.61 16.14
C GLY A 61 2.77 2.47 16.00
N VAL A 62 2.41 2.72 14.75
CA VAL A 62 1.13 3.34 14.35
C VAL A 62 0.26 2.26 13.73
N PHE A 63 -0.95 2.11 14.24
CA PHE A 63 -1.90 1.07 13.84
C PHE A 63 -3.14 1.74 13.26
N LEU A 64 -3.45 1.41 12.00
CA LEU A 64 -4.56 1.99 11.27
C LEU A 64 -5.45 0.88 10.69
N VAL A 65 -6.76 1.04 10.85
CA VAL A 65 -7.76 0.23 10.15
C VAL A 65 -8.70 1.17 9.39
N ALA A 66 -8.85 0.91 8.10
CA ALA A 66 -9.80 1.62 7.25
C ALA A 66 -10.72 0.61 6.55
N ARG A 67 -11.99 0.99 6.38
CA ARG A 67 -12.99 0.25 5.61
C ARG A 67 -13.92 1.23 4.92
N ASP A 68 -14.29 0.93 3.68
CA ASP A 68 -15.20 1.77 2.87
C ASP A 68 -14.75 3.26 2.86
N ASN A 69 -13.45 3.48 2.63
CA ASN A 69 -12.79 4.80 2.66
C ASN A 69 -12.87 5.55 4.00
N GLN A 70 -13.27 4.88 5.09
CA GLN A 70 -13.30 5.48 6.41
C GLN A 70 -12.23 4.88 7.32
N ILE A 71 -11.46 5.75 7.96
CA ILE A 71 -10.51 5.38 9.01
C ILE A 71 -11.32 5.19 10.30
N VAL A 72 -11.43 3.97 10.75
CA VAL A 72 -12.21 3.60 11.96
C VAL A 72 -11.32 3.30 13.17
N TYR A 73 -10.02 3.22 12.95
CA TYR A 73 -9.02 3.02 13.99
C TYR A 73 -7.71 3.64 13.54
N ASN A 74 -7.13 4.51 14.36
CA ASN A 74 -5.83 5.12 14.09
C ASN A 74 -5.19 5.53 15.42
N LYS A 75 -4.37 4.63 15.97
CA LYS A 75 -3.76 4.78 17.30
C LYS A 75 -2.27 4.48 17.27
N THR A 76 -1.56 5.05 18.24
CA THR A 76 -0.13 4.85 18.44
C THR A 76 0.12 4.16 19.78
N PHE A 77 1.10 3.26 19.81
CA PHE A 77 1.52 2.54 21.00
C PHE A 77 3.04 2.49 21.07
N GLY A 78 3.58 2.47 22.29
CA GLY A 78 5.02 2.32 22.52
C GLY A 78 5.86 3.52 22.12
N PHE A 79 7.16 3.28 21.91
CA PHE A 79 8.16 4.32 21.70
C PHE A 79 8.99 4.05 20.46
N ARG A 80 9.20 5.09 19.63
CA ARG A 80 10.11 5.04 18.47
C ARG A 80 11.60 5.07 18.87
N SER A 81 11.86 5.53 20.09
CA SER A 81 13.16 5.43 20.76
C SER A 81 12.90 4.94 22.18
N THR A 82 13.29 3.71 22.46
CA THR A 82 13.16 3.09 23.79
C THR A 82 14.05 3.78 24.82
N ASP A 83 15.26 4.17 24.41
CA ASP A 83 16.24 4.81 25.29
C ASP A 83 15.78 6.19 25.75
N LYS A 84 15.18 6.95 24.82
CA LYS A 84 14.73 8.33 25.08
C LYS A 84 13.26 8.41 25.47
N LYS A 85 12.53 7.30 25.48
CA LYS A 85 11.08 7.23 25.71
C LYS A 85 10.28 8.20 24.85
N VAL A 86 10.68 8.34 23.58
CA VAL A 86 9.97 9.18 22.61
C VAL A 86 8.79 8.38 22.04
N PRO A 87 7.54 8.77 22.30
CA PRO A 87 6.38 8.02 21.83
C PRO A 87 6.26 8.09 20.30
N TYR A 88 5.61 7.10 19.72
CA TYR A 88 5.18 7.16 18.31
C TYR A 88 4.11 8.24 18.12
N ARG A 89 4.15 8.86 16.94
CA ARG A 89 3.16 9.81 16.46
C ARG A 89 2.49 9.27 15.21
N LYS A 90 1.25 9.65 14.94
CA LYS A 90 0.48 9.20 13.77
C LYS A 90 1.13 9.59 12.43
N ASP A 91 1.92 10.66 12.44
CA ASP A 91 2.64 11.23 11.29
C ASP A 91 4.12 10.79 11.21
N ASP A 92 4.53 9.81 11.99
CA ASP A 92 5.89 9.27 11.89
C ASP A 92 6.12 8.56 10.55
N ILE A 93 7.32 8.73 9.98
CA ILE A 93 7.73 8.09 8.72
C ILE A 93 8.40 6.77 9.03
N PHE A 94 7.94 5.71 8.35
CA PHE A 94 8.44 4.35 8.52
C PHE A 94 9.19 3.84 7.30
N ARG A 95 10.22 3.02 7.54
CA ARG A 95 10.77 2.16 6.50
C ARG A 95 9.79 1.02 6.24
N ILE A 96 9.24 0.96 5.04
CA ILE A 96 8.25 -0.05 4.67
C ILE A 96 8.86 -1.34 4.09
N CYS A 97 10.19 -1.39 3.97
CA CYS A 97 10.95 -2.56 3.50
C CYS A 97 10.32 -3.17 2.23
N SER A 98 9.99 -4.46 2.25
CA SER A 98 9.46 -5.17 1.08
C SER A 98 8.08 -4.71 0.60
N MET A 99 7.32 -3.95 1.37
CA MET A 99 6.09 -3.31 0.90
C MET A 99 6.35 -2.29 -0.23
N THR A 100 7.58 -1.77 -0.32
CA THR A 100 8.05 -0.96 -1.45
C THR A 100 7.86 -1.66 -2.78
N LYS A 101 7.94 -3.01 -2.83
CA LYS A 101 7.73 -3.79 -4.07
C LYS A 101 6.36 -3.53 -4.69
N ALA A 102 5.29 -3.50 -3.87
CA ALA A 102 3.95 -3.23 -4.36
C ALA A 102 3.84 -1.85 -5.03
N ILE A 103 4.44 -0.83 -4.42
CA ILE A 103 4.43 0.54 -4.95
C ILE A 103 5.23 0.61 -6.26
N THR A 104 6.41 -0.03 -6.29
CA THR A 104 7.24 -0.08 -7.50
C THR A 104 6.54 -0.83 -8.63
N SER A 105 5.89 -1.96 -8.32
CA SER A 105 5.13 -2.73 -9.31
C SER A 105 3.98 -1.91 -9.91
N VAL A 106 3.24 -1.15 -9.09
CA VAL A 106 2.19 -0.26 -9.61
C VAL A 106 2.77 0.80 -10.55
N ALA A 107 3.91 1.41 -10.21
CA ALA A 107 4.57 2.38 -11.07
C ALA A 107 5.01 1.77 -12.43
N ILE A 108 5.54 0.54 -12.40
CA ILE A 108 5.87 -0.22 -13.62
C ILE A 108 4.62 -0.51 -14.46
N MET A 109 3.51 -0.93 -13.81
CA MET A 109 2.25 -1.20 -14.49
C MET A 109 1.64 0.06 -15.14
N GLN A 110 1.82 1.23 -14.54
CA GLN A 110 1.42 2.49 -15.19
C GLN A 110 2.20 2.75 -16.47
N LEU A 111 3.53 2.52 -16.48
CA LEU A 111 4.35 2.64 -17.69
C LEU A 111 3.96 1.60 -18.76
N TYR A 112 3.59 0.38 -18.34
CA TYR A 112 3.06 -0.65 -19.22
C TYR A 112 1.74 -0.21 -19.87
N GLU A 113 0.78 0.31 -19.09
CA GLU A 113 -0.51 0.84 -19.59
C GLU A 113 -0.32 2.00 -20.57
N GLU A 114 0.72 2.81 -20.37
CA GLU A 114 1.12 3.90 -21.29
C GLU A 114 1.87 3.40 -22.55
N GLY A 115 2.11 2.11 -22.68
CA GLY A 115 2.85 1.51 -23.79
C GLY A 115 4.34 1.88 -23.84
N LYS A 116 4.92 2.27 -22.71
CA LYS A 116 6.34 2.69 -22.62
C LYS A 116 7.29 1.52 -22.38
N LEU A 117 6.78 0.37 -21.96
CA LEU A 117 7.53 -0.86 -21.75
C LEU A 117 6.64 -2.09 -21.89
N GLY A 118 7.26 -3.24 -22.18
CA GLY A 118 6.65 -4.57 -22.13
C GLY A 118 7.11 -5.34 -20.91
N LEU A 119 6.26 -6.23 -20.38
CA LEU A 119 6.61 -7.02 -19.19
C LEU A 119 7.73 -8.05 -19.45
N ASP A 120 7.93 -8.43 -20.71
CA ASP A 120 8.99 -9.33 -21.13
C ASP A 120 10.24 -8.61 -21.61
N ASP A 121 10.25 -7.27 -21.58
CA ASP A 121 11.41 -6.49 -21.99
C ASP A 121 12.59 -6.72 -21.03
N ALA A 122 13.79 -6.68 -21.58
CA ALA A 122 15.00 -6.82 -20.77
C ALA A 122 15.26 -5.53 -19.97
N VAL A 123 15.44 -5.66 -18.65
CA VAL A 123 15.74 -4.53 -17.75
C VAL A 123 16.96 -3.72 -18.24
N GLN A 124 17.94 -4.38 -18.87
CA GLN A 124 19.14 -3.73 -19.42
C GLN A 124 18.86 -2.71 -20.54
N ASP A 125 17.70 -2.79 -21.18
CA ASP A 125 17.33 -1.85 -22.26
C ASP A 125 16.91 -0.49 -21.67
N TYR A 126 16.43 -0.48 -20.44
CA TYR A 126 16.08 0.72 -19.68
C TYR A 126 17.18 1.14 -18.70
N ILE A 127 17.86 0.17 -18.09
CA ILE A 127 18.91 0.40 -17.08
C ILE A 127 20.22 -0.30 -17.54
N PRO A 128 21.08 0.42 -18.28
CA PRO A 128 22.28 -0.18 -18.89
C PRO A 128 23.23 -0.89 -17.92
N ALA A 129 23.19 -0.57 -16.63
CA ALA A 129 24.01 -1.23 -15.61
C ALA A 129 23.75 -2.73 -15.53
N PHE A 130 22.54 -3.20 -15.93
CA PHE A 130 22.17 -4.62 -15.94
C PHE A 130 22.75 -5.43 -17.10
N LYS A 131 23.43 -4.79 -18.09
CA LYS A 131 24.08 -5.51 -19.21
C LYS A 131 25.22 -6.44 -18.77
N LYS A 132 25.84 -6.15 -17.63
CA LYS A 132 26.99 -6.93 -17.09
C LYS A 132 26.63 -7.66 -15.82
N THR A 133 25.38 -8.07 -15.67
CA THR A 133 24.92 -8.79 -14.49
C THR A 133 25.61 -10.16 -14.42
N GLN A 134 26.04 -10.54 -13.22
CA GLN A 134 26.61 -11.85 -12.92
C GLN A 134 25.80 -12.52 -11.81
N VAL A 135 25.77 -13.82 -11.81
CA VAL A 135 25.14 -14.64 -10.77
C VAL A 135 26.21 -15.20 -9.84
N LEU A 136 25.94 -15.18 -8.56
CA LEU A 136 26.79 -15.82 -7.56
C LEU A 136 26.83 -17.33 -7.84
N ASP A 137 28.01 -17.87 -8.03
CA ASP A 137 28.27 -19.29 -8.27
C ASP A 137 28.65 -20.00 -6.94
N SER A 138 29.66 -19.49 -6.27
CA SER A 138 30.07 -20.03 -4.97
C SER A 138 30.40 -18.91 -3.98
N PHE A 139 30.23 -19.21 -2.69
CA PHE A 139 30.56 -18.31 -1.59
C PHE A 139 31.29 -19.09 -0.50
N ASN A 140 32.40 -18.56 -0.04
CA ASN A 140 33.17 -19.11 1.06
C ASN A 140 32.92 -18.33 2.35
N GLU A 141 32.24 -18.94 3.31
CA GLU A 141 31.89 -18.31 4.59
C GLU A 141 33.10 -17.95 5.46
N LYS A 142 34.27 -18.58 5.24
CA LYS A 142 35.45 -18.37 6.10
C LYS A 142 36.17 -17.05 5.82
N ASP A 143 36.23 -16.65 4.55
CA ASP A 143 36.97 -15.49 4.08
C ASP A 143 36.14 -14.49 3.27
N SER A 144 34.84 -14.78 3.13
CA SER A 144 33.88 -14.01 2.33
C SER A 144 34.24 -13.90 0.84
N SER A 145 35.12 -14.78 0.33
CA SER A 145 35.42 -14.86 -1.10
C SER A 145 34.25 -15.48 -1.87
N TYR A 146 34.09 -15.09 -3.13
CA TYR A 146 33.03 -15.62 -3.98
C TYR A 146 33.46 -15.70 -5.44
N THR A 147 32.82 -16.58 -6.17
CA THR A 147 32.92 -16.67 -7.64
C THR A 147 31.58 -16.31 -8.27
N THR A 148 31.63 -15.85 -9.50
CA THR A 148 30.43 -15.51 -10.28
C THR A 148 30.50 -16.08 -11.67
N VAL A 149 29.33 -16.33 -12.26
CA VAL A 149 29.14 -16.72 -13.65
C VAL A 149 28.25 -15.75 -14.38
N SER A 150 28.41 -15.69 -15.69
CA SER A 150 27.54 -14.86 -16.54
C SER A 150 26.11 -15.40 -16.53
N VAL A 151 25.13 -14.51 -16.61
CA VAL A 151 23.73 -14.90 -16.79
C VAL A 151 23.52 -15.50 -18.18
N ASN A 152 22.70 -16.55 -18.29
CA ASN A 152 22.35 -17.20 -19.54
C ASN A 152 21.23 -16.49 -20.32
N SER A 153 20.46 -15.64 -19.64
CA SER A 153 19.37 -14.86 -20.22
C SER A 153 19.29 -13.49 -19.52
N PRO A 154 18.84 -12.45 -20.21
CA PRO A 154 18.66 -11.15 -19.59
C PRO A 154 17.60 -11.23 -18.47
N ILE A 155 17.75 -10.35 -17.48
CA ILE A 155 16.71 -10.12 -16.45
C ILE A 155 15.57 -9.36 -17.13
N THR A 156 14.34 -9.86 -17.02
CA THR A 156 13.12 -9.19 -17.52
C THR A 156 12.40 -8.43 -16.42
N LEU A 157 11.47 -7.59 -16.82
CA LEU A 157 10.62 -6.80 -15.90
C LEU A 157 9.61 -7.66 -15.16
#